data_ed7e4073378380c3387c2535a70ed6d8
#
_entry.id   ed7e4073378380c3387c2535a70ed6d8
#
_cell.length_a   1.000
_cell.length_b   1.000
_cell.length_c   1.000
_cell.angle_alpha   90.00
_cell.angle_beta   90.00
_cell.angle_gamma   90.00
#
_symmetry.space_group_name_H-M   'P 1'
#
loop_
_entity.id
_entity.type
_entity.pdbx_description
1 polymer ?
#
loop_
_entity_poly.entity_id
_entity_poly.type
_entity_poly.pdbx_seq_one_letter_code
_entity_poly.pdbx_strand_id
1 'polypeptide(L)'
;MHRIHHFFVSGNPKMKINVKNQKVVSKCIIKVVVIMNVGFAACIILAVFFLILGIMFALLKEKGAQFVSGFRILNHPEKYDKANISRDMRNQCFIYFVILSIGAILSYFLSAHIALTALLVWLIIFFHNFNLDAEKAFEKYLIH
;
A
#
# COMPACT_ATOMS: atom_id res chain seq x y z
N MET A 1 12.40 -26.72 74.71
CA MET A 1 13.64 -26.51 73.96
C MET A 1 13.32 -26.64 72.47
N HIS A 2 12.84 -25.58 71.81
CA HIS A 2 12.58 -25.57 70.40
C HIS A 2 13.33 -24.41 69.75
N ARG A 3 14.34 -24.72 69.00
CA ARG A 3 15.16 -23.75 68.24
C ARG A 3 14.53 -23.57 66.87
N ILE A 4 13.91 -22.42 66.61
CA ILE A 4 13.33 -22.01 65.36
C ILE A 4 14.47 -21.48 64.50
N HIS A 5 14.82 -22.21 63.42
CA HIS A 5 15.74 -21.75 62.40
C HIS A 5 15.06 -20.66 61.56
N HIS A 6 15.47 -19.40 61.74
CA HIS A 6 15.18 -18.31 60.82
C HIS A 6 15.92 -18.60 59.47
N PHE A 7 15.15 -18.98 58.47
CA PHE A 7 15.63 -19.08 57.12
C PHE A 7 15.72 -17.66 56.52
N PHE A 8 16.95 -17.16 56.45
CA PHE A 8 17.27 -15.85 55.90
C PHE A 8 17.16 -15.96 54.38
N VAL A 9 16.00 -15.53 53.81
CA VAL A 9 15.85 -15.38 52.38
C VAL A 9 16.65 -14.16 51.96
N SER A 10 17.84 -14.38 51.46
CA SER A 10 18.70 -13.40 50.82
C SER A 10 18.01 -12.88 49.56
N GLY A 11 17.32 -11.77 49.68
CA GLY A 11 16.70 -11.03 48.58
C GLY A 11 17.81 -10.52 47.66
N ASN A 12 17.87 -11.06 46.46
CA ASN A 12 18.78 -10.65 45.38
C ASN A 12 18.43 -9.24 44.92
N PRO A 13 19.24 -8.17 45.14
CA PRO A 13 18.88 -6.78 44.88
C PRO A 13 19.03 -6.38 43.42
N LYS A 14 19.23 -7.34 42.46
CA LYS A 14 19.58 -7.00 41.06
C LYS A 14 18.41 -6.99 40.07
N MET A 15 17.16 -7.05 40.51
CA MET A 15 16.04 -7.00 39.58
C MET A 15 15.03 -5.90 39.86
N LYS A 16 15.51 -4.70 40.14
CA LYS A 16 14.69 -3.49 39.92
C LYS A 16 14.77 -3.16 38.43
N ILE A 17 14.13 -3.99 37.61
CA ILE A 17 13.82 -3.62 36.23
C ILE A 17 12.99 -2.34 36.33
N ASN A 18 13.55 -1.25 35.82
CA ASN A 18 12.97 0.07 35.93
C ASN A 18 11.63 0.05 35.22
N VAL A 19 10.54 -0.01 35.97
CA VAL A 19 9.13 -0.06 35.47
C VAL A 19 8.85 1.07 34.49
N LYS A 20 9.58 2.18 34.60
CA LYS A 20 9.51 3.33 33.69
C LYS A 20 10.05 2.97 32.31
N ASN A 21 11.15 2.21 32.23
CA ASN A 21 11.70 1.75 30.95
C ASN A 21 10.82 0.66 30.30
N GLN A 22 10.19 -0.21 31.08
CA GLN A 22 9.25 -1.19 30.57
C GLN A 22 8.01 -0.54 29.95
N LYS A 23 7.47 0.52 30.53
CA LYS A 23 6.35 1.29 29.95
C LYS A 23 6.74 2.02 28.67
N VAL A 24 7.97 2.52 28.58
CA VAL A 24 8.47 3.17 27.35
C VAL A 24 8.65 2.15 26.23
N VAL A 25 9.28 1.01 26.54
CA VAL A 25 9.50 -0.08 25.56
C VAL A 25 8.16 -0.65 25.08
N SER A 26 7.19 -0.90 25.97
CA SER A 26 5.88 -1.40 25.58
C SER A 26 5.12 -0.41 24.69
N LYS A 27 5.17 0.90 24.99
CA LYS A 27 4.59 1.94 24.13
C LYS A 27 5.23 2.02 22.77
N CYS A 28 6.56 1.87 22.68
CA CYS A 28 7.27 1.81 21.40
C CYS A 28 6.87 0.57 20.61
N ILE A 29 6.80 -0.60 21.24
CA ILE A 29 6.39 -1.86 20.56
C ILE A 29 4.95 -1.74 20.07
N ILE A 30 4.03 -1.26 20.88
CA ILE A 30 2.63 -1.07 20.49
C ILE A 30 2.53 -0.10 19.29
N LYS A 31 3.27 1.02 19.32
CA LYS A 31 3.31 1.97 18.20
C LYS A 31 3.82 1.33 16.91
N VAL A 32 4.89 0.55 16.98
CA VAL A 32 5.47 -0.17 15.82
C VAL A 32 4.48 -1.21 15.28
N VAL A 33 3.83 -1.99 16.15
CA VAL A 33 2.83 -2.99 15.76
C VAL A 33 1.59 -2.34 15.11
N VAL A 34 1.12 -1.21 15.64
CA VAL A 34 -0.01 -0.47 15.06
C VAL A 34 0.35 0.11 13.68
N ILE A 35 1.56 0.66 13.52
CA ILE A 35 2.04 1.18 12.22
C ILE A 35 2.19 0.03 11.21
N MET A 36 2.67 -1.15 11.63
CA MET A 36 2.72 -2.34 10.77
C MET A 36 1.35 -2.73 10.23
N ASN A 37 0.34 -2.80 11.11
CA ASN A 37 -1.00 -3.17 10.71
C ASN A 37 -1.65 -2.13 9.77
N VAL A 38 -1.43 -0.83 10.00
CA VAL A 38 -1.98 0.24 9.15
C VAL A 38 -1.35 0.23 7.76
N GLY A 39 -0.02 0.13 7.64
CA GLY A 39 0.67 0.10 6.34
C GLY A 39 0.30 -1.14 5.53
N PHE A 40 0.28 -2.31 6.16
CA PHE A 40 -0.16 -3.55 5.55
C PHE A 40 -1.61 -3.48 5.07
N ALA A 41 -2.53 -3.01 5.93
CA ALA A 41 -3.94 -2.85 5.58
C ALA A 41 -4.13 -1.87 4.42
N ALA A 42 -3.44 -0.74 4.42
CA ALA A 42 -3.49 0.24 3.33
C ALA A 42 -3.03 -0.37 2.00
N CYS A 43 -1.92 -1.11 1.98
CA CYS A 43 -1.44 -1.79 0.78
C CYS A 43 -2.45 -2.81 0.25
N ILE A 44 -3.08 -3.60 1.12
CA ILE A 44 -4.09 -4.60 0.72
C ILE A 44 -5.33 -3.91 0.15
N ILE A 45 -5.86 -2.91 0.83
CA ILE A 45 -7.06 -2.18 0.38
C ILE A 45 -6.82 -1.58 -1.00
N LEU A 46 -5.68 -0.90 -1.20
CA LEU A 46 -5.32 -0.33 -2.49
C LEU A 46 -5.07 -1.41 -3.55
N ALA A 47 -4.42 -2.52 -3.21
CA ALA A 47 -4.20 -3.63 -4.13
C ALA A 47 -5.53 -4.22 -4.62
N VAL A 48 -6.46 -4.50 -3.71
CA VAL A 48 -7.80 -5.00 -4.07
C VAL A 48 -8.57 -4.00 -4.92
N PHE A 49 -8.49 -2.71 -4.60
CA PHE A 49 -9.11 -1.65 -5.39
C PHE A 49 -8.58 -1.63 -6.84
N PHE A 50 -7.26 -1.67 -7.05
CA PHE A 50 -6.68 -1.72 -8.39
C PHE A 50 -6.95 -3.03 -9.11
N LEU A 51 -7.06 -4.15 -8.40
CA LEU A 51 -7.47 -5.41 -8.99
C LEU A 51 -8.89 -5.32 -9.55
N ILE A 52 -9.83 -4.79 -8.78
CA ILE A 52 -11.23 -4.59 -9.21
C ILE A 52 -11.28 -3.68 -10.43
N LEU A 53 -10.57 -2.55 -10.41
CA LEU A 53 -10.48 -1.64 -11.56
C LEU A 53 -9.88 -2.34 -12.79
N GLY A 54 -8.81 -3.11 -12.63
CA GLY A 54 -8.18 -3.86 -13.72
C GLY A 54 -9.14 -4.85 -14.36
N ILE A 55 -9.90 -5.60 -13.55
CA ILE A 55 -10.94 -6.52 -14.02
C ILE A 55 -12.06 -5.76 -14.73
N MET A 56 -12.49 -4.64 -14.18
CA MET A 56 -13.51 -3.78 -14.79
C MET A 56 -13.09 -3.33 -16.20
N PHE A 57 -11.87 -2.84 -16.38
CA PHE A 57 -11.34 -2.46 -17.70
C PHE A 57 -11.19 -3.66 -18.63
N ALA A 58 -10.86 -4.85 -18.11
CA ALA A 58 -10.80 -6.07 -18.91
C ALA A 58 -12.19 -6.47 -19.46
N LEU A 59 -13.24 -6.33 -18.67
CA LEU A 59 -14.61 -6.69 -19.05
C LEU A 59 -15.27 -5.64 -19.95
N LEU A 60 -15.06 -4.35 -19.67
CA LEU A 60 -15.69 -3.26 -20.42
C LEU A 60 -15.05 -3.02 -21.81
N LYS A 61 -13.84 -3.51 -22.06
CA LYS A 61 -13.11 -3.32 -23.34
C LYS A 61 -13.15 -1.85 -23.78
N GLU A 62 -13.70 -1.57 -24.97
CA GLU A 62 -13.81 -0.21 -25.51
C GLU A 62 -14.63 0.76 -24.66
N LYS A 63 -15.67 0.26 -23.99
CA LYS A 63 -16.51 1.07 -23.09
C LYS A 63 -15.72 1.53 -21.85
N GLY A 64 -14.67 0.82 -21.48
CA GLY A 64 -13.80 1.18 -20.36
C GLY A 64 -13.14 2.55 -20.53
N ALA A 65 -12.81 2.95 -21.77
CA ALA A 65 -12.19 4.24 -22.05
C ALA A 65 -13.03 5.45 -21.51
N GLN A 66 -14.36 5.31 -21.43
CA GLN A 66 -15.24 6.38 -20.93
C GLN A 66 -15.07 6.62 -19.42
N PHE A 67 -14.52 5.67 -18.68
CA PHE A 67 -14.24 5.80 -17.25
C PHE A 67 -12.85 6.36 -16.97
N VAL A 68 -12.02 6.48 -18.02
CA VAL A 68 -10.69 7.08 -17.86
C VAL A 68 -10.83 8.57 -17.66
N SER A 69 -10.17 9.07 -16.61
CA SER A 69 -10.19 10.50 -16.28
C SER A 69 -9.64 11.32 -17.48
N GLY A 70 -10.37 12.33 -17.87
CA GLY A 70 -9.99 13.20 -18.99
C GLY A 70 -10.53 12.76 -20.36
N PHE A 71 -10.91 11.49 -20.57
CA PHE A 71 -11.41 11.05 -21.88
C PHE A 71 -12.70 11.76 -22.30
N ARG A 72 -13.58 12.09 -21.36
CA ARG A 72 -14.85 12.81 -21.63
C ARG A 72 -14.66 14.28 -21.97
N ILE A 73 -13.50 14.85 -21.68
CA ILE A 73 -13.19 16.28 -21.89
C ILE A 73 -12.58 16.49 -23.28
N LEU A 74 -12.21 15.41 -23.97
CA LEU A 74 -11.64 15.48 -25.33
C LEU A 74 -12.68 16.02 -26.33
N ASN A 75 -12.26 16.97 -27.17
CA ASN A 75 -13.10 17.59 -28.17
C ASN A 75 -13.63 16.61 -29.23
N HIS A 76 -12.84 15.56 -29.56
CA HIS A 76 -13.14 14.57 -30.59
C HIS A 76 -12.80 13.15 -30.11
N PRO A 77 -13.58 12.56 -29.17
CA PRO A 77 -13.28 11.25 -28.60
C PRO A 77 -13.37 10.09 -29.60
N GLU A 78 -13.99 10.31 -30.76
CA GLU A 78 -14.07 9.34 -31.87
C GLU A 78 -12.74 9.12 -32.59
N LYS A 79 -11.81 10.07 -32.51
CA LYS A 79 -10.50 9.98 -33.15
C LYS A 79 -9.48 9.14 -32.38
N TYR A 80 -9.85 8.63 -31.21
CA TYR A 80 -8.94 7.89 -30.33
C TYR A 80 -9.34 6.42 -30.25
N ASP A 81 -8.33 5.55 -30.26
CA ASP A 81 -8.49 4.10 -30.10
C ASP A 81 -8.89 3.73 -28.65
N LYS A 82 -10.20 3.60 -28.43
CA LYS A 82 -10.80 3.27 -27.13
C LYS A 82 -10.33 1.91 -26.59
N ALA A 83 -10.08 0.94 -27.48
CA ALA A 83 -9.65 -0.39 -27.08
C ALA A 83 -8.24 -0.35 -26.50
N ASN A 84 -7.32 0.37 -27.14
CA ASN A 84 -5.95 0.53 -26.65
C ASN A 84 -5.89 1.34 -25.35
N ILE A 85 -6.68 2.41 -25.22
CA ILE A 85 -6.80 3.17 -23.96
C ILE A 85 -7.21 2.26 -22.82
N SER A 86 -8.28 1.48 -23.00
CA SER A 86 -8.77 0.56 -21.97
C SER A 86 -7.75 -0.52 -21.63
N ARG A 87 -7.02 -1.04 -22.63
CA ARG A 87 -5.96 -2.03 -22.45
C ARG A 87 -4.82 -1.48 -21.60
N ASP A 88 -4.36 -0.27 -21.92
CA ASP A 88 -3.26 0.37 -21.16
C ASP A 88 -3.67 0.65 -19.73
N MET A 89 -4.88 1.17 -19.49
CA MET A 89 -5.40 1.39 -18.14
C MET A 89 -5.52 0.10 -17.35
N ARG A 90 -6.00 -0.98 -17.98
CA ARG A 90 -6.03 -2.31 -17.38
C ARG A 90 -4.64 -2.76 -16.96
N ASN A 91 -3.67 -2.68 -17.86
CA ASN A 91 -2.30 -3.12 -17.61
C ASN A 91 -1.68 -2.30 -16.46
N GLN A 92 -1.93 -1.00 -16.42
CA GLN A 92 -1.46 -0.11 -15.38
C GLN A 92 -2.06 -0.46 -14.00
N CYS A 93 -3.36 -0.74 -13.94
CA CYS A 93 -4.00 -1.22 -12.71
C CYS A 93 -3.39 -2.54 -12.22
N PHE A 94 -3.08 -3.48 -13.12
CA PHE A 94 -2.41 -4.73 -12.74
C PHE A 94 -0.98 -4.50 -12.23
N ILE A 95 -0.22 -3.60 -12.84
CA ILE A 95 1.12 -3.22 -12.34
C ILE A 95 1.02 -2.66 -10.92
N TYR A 96 0.09 -1.75 -10.66
CA TYR A 96 -0.13 -1.19 -9.31
C TYR A 96 -0.56 -2.26 -8.32
N PHE A 97 -1.46 -3.16 -8.72
CA PHE A 97 -1.85 -4.31 -7.90
C PHE A 97 -0.65 -5.18 -7.51
N VAL A 98 0.22 -5.52 -8.46
CA VAL A 98 1.41 -6.35 -8.22
C VAL A 98 2.37 -5.66 -7.25
N ILE A 99 2.70 -4.38 -7.48
CA ILE A 99 3.61 -3.61 -6.61
C ILE A 99 3.08 -3.57 -5.17
N LEU A 100 1.81 -3.24 -5.00
CA LEU A 100 1.19 -3.12 -3.67
C LEU A 100 1.05 -4.49 -2.99
N SER A 101 0.77 -5.56 -3.73
CA SER A 101 0.68 -6.92 -3.20
C SER A 101 2.04 -7.42 -2.72
N ILE A 102 3.10 -7.20 -3.49
CA ILE A 102 4.48 -7.53 -3.08
C ILE A 102 4.85 -6.71 -1.85
N GLY A 103 4.55 -5.41 -1.83
CA GLY A 103 4.79 -4.55 -0.68
C GLY A 103 4.06 -5.03 0.59
N ALA A 104 2.81 -5.46 0.46
CA ALA A 104 2.06 -6.02 1.57
C ALA A 104 2.68 -7.33 2.09
N ILE A 105 3.00 -8.27 1.20
CA ILE A 105 3.59 -9.56 1.58
C ILE A 105 4.94 -9.35 2.27
N LEU A 106 5.82 -8.55 1.70
CA LEU A 106 7.14 -8.26 2.27
C LEU A 106 7.03 -7.52 3.61
N SER A 107 6.06 -6.61 3.75
CA SER A 107 5.80 -5.92 5.01
C SER A 107 5.38 -6.87 6.13
N TYR A 108 4.63 -7.91 5.80
CA TYR A 108 4.24 -8.93 6.77
C TYR A 108 5.42 -9.71 7.33
N PHE A 109 6.40 -10.05 6.47
CA PHE A 109 7.55 -10.88 6.86
C PHE A 109 8.73 -10.09 7.43
N LEU A 110 8.98 -8.87 6.95
CA LEU A 110 10.20 -8.13 7.28
C LEU A 110 9.94 -6.95 8.20
N SER A 111 9.26 -5.90 7.75
CA SER A 111 8.98 -4.73 8.59
C SER A 111 7.95 -3.77 7.97
N ALA A 112 7.35 -2.93 8.84
CA ALA A 112 6.40 -1.88 8.44
C ALA A 112 6.97 -0.85 7.45
N HIS A 113 8.28 -0.60 7.49
CA HIS A 113 8.93 0.35 6.59
C HIS A 113 8.83 -0.06 5.12
N ILE A 114 8.72 -1.36 4.85
CA ILE A 114 8.58 -1.89 3.49
C ILE A 114 7.21 -1.52 2.90
N ALA A 115 6.14 -1.53 3.69
CA ALA A 115 4.84 -1.05 3.23
C ALA A 115 4.89 0.41 2.82
N LEU A 116 5.57 1.25 3.62
CA LEU A 116 5.74 2.67 3.30
C LEU A 116 6.56 2.86 2.03
N THR A 117 7.66 2.12 1.86
CA THR A 117 8.46 2.18 0.61
C THR A 117 7.66 1.72 -0.60
N ALA A 118 6.87 0.66 -0.49
CA ALA A 118 6.01 0.21 -1.57
C ALA A 118 4.94 1.25 -1.96
N LEU A 119 4.35 1.91 -0.97
CA LEU A 119 3.40 3.01 -1.19
C LEU A 119 4.07 4.21 -1.86
N LEU A 120 5.30 4.57 -1.45
CA LEU A 120 6.06 5.66 -2.07
C LEU A 120 6.43 5.33 -3.52
N VAL A 121 6.92 4.12 -3.79
CA VAL A 121 7.24 3.67 -5.16
C VAL A 121 6.00 3.70 -6.03
N TRP A 122 4.87 3.16 -5.55
CA TRP A 122 3.61 3.23 -6.26
C TRP A 122 3.19 4.69 -6.55
N LEU A 123 3.29 5.58 -5.56
CA LEU A 123 2.93 6.99 -5.69
C LEU A 123 3.79 7.70 -6.75
N ILE A 124 5.11 7.45 -6.77
CA ILE A 124 6.03 8.00 -7.77
C ILE A 124 5.62 7.53 -9.17
N ILE A 125 5.37 6.24 -9.36
CA ILE A 125 4.95 5.68 -10.64
C ILE A 125 3.59 6.24 -11.06
N PHE A 126 2.66 6.38 -10.11
CA PHE A 126 1.34 6.97 -10.35
C PHE A 126 1.45 8.40 -10.86
N PHE A 127 2.21 9.27 -10.18
CA PHE A 127 2.40 10.66 -10.61
C PHE A 127 3.20 10.79 -11.89
N HIS A 128 4.18 9.93 -12.12
CA HIS A 128 4.95 9.91 -13.37
C HIS A 128 4.05 9.60 -14.58
N ASN A 129 3.07 8.73 -14.41
CA ASN A 129 2.13 8.36 -15.47
C ASN A 129 0.92 9.31 -15.57
N PHE A 130 0.78 10.23 -14.60
CA PHE A 130 -0.32 11.18 -14.55
C PHE A 130 0.00 12.44 -15.33
N ASN A 131 -0.45 12.52 -16.58
CA ASN A 131 -0.40 13.74 -17.37
C ASN A 131 -1.60 14.62 -17.08
N LEU A 132 -1.37 15.86 -16.64
CA LEU A 132 -2.41 16.84 -16.37
C LEU A 132 -3.09 17.36 -17.65
N ASP A 133 -2.40 17.28 -18.78
CA ASP A 133 -2.89 17.69 -20.08
C ASP A 133 -3.55 16.49 -20.78
N ALA A 134 -4.88 16.51 -20.86
CA ALA A 134 -5.65 15.40 -21.43
C ALA A 134 -5.29 15.15 -22.91
N GLU A 135 -5.08 16.18 -23.71
CA GLU A 135 -4.77 16.02 -25.14
C GLU A 135 -3.42 15.31 -25.33
N LYS A 136 -2.40 15.72 -24.58
CA LYS A 136 -1.06 15.06 -24.61
C LYS A 136 -1.10 13.63 -24.05
N ALA A 137 -1.92 13.40 -23.02
CA ALA A 137 -2.06 12.07 -22.42
C ALA A 137 -2.62 11.04 -23.43
N PHE A 138 -3.50 11.50 -24.32
CA PHE A 138 -4.17 10.62 -25.29
C PHE A 138 -3.60 10.70 -26.71
N GLU A 139 -2.63 11.57 -26.99
CA GLU A 139 -2.01 11.77 -28.31
C GLU A 139 -1.51 10.46 -28.93
N LYS A 140 -0.93 9.56 -28.12
CA LYS A 140 -0.44 8.24 -28.55
C LYS A 140 -1.53 7.28 -29.04
N TYR A 141 -2.80 7.60 -28.82
CA TYR A 141 -3.94 6.75 -29.22
C TYR A 141 -4.73 7.36 -30.40
N LEU A 142 -4.23 8.42 -31.06
CA LEU A 142 -4.84 8.97 -32.25
C LEU A 142 -4.84 7.94 -33.39
N ILE A 143 -6.01 7.76 -34.01
CA ILE A 143 -6.18 6.93 -35.20
C ILE A 143 -5.78 7.80 -36.41
N HIS A 144 -4.71 7.41 -37.10
CA HIS A 144 -4.23 8.02 -38.33
C HIS A 144 -4.95 7.45 -39.55
#